data_d754a79b1b15767bc900686fab7c6918
#
_entry.id   d754a79b1b15767bc900686fab7c6918
#
_cell.length_a   1.000
_cell.length_b   1.000
_cell.length_c   1.000
_cell.angle_alpha   90.00
_cell.angle_beta   90.00
_cell.angle_gamma   90.00
#
_symmetry.space_group_name_H-M   'P 1'
#
loop_
_entity.id
_entity.type
_entity.pdbx_description
1 polymer ?
#
loop_
_entity_poly.entity_id
_entity_poly.type
_entity_poly.pdbx_seq_one_letter_code
_entity_poly.pdbx_strand_id
1 'polypeptide(L)' 'MHQSETDMIERIFTATNDLMATVGLPNLSIHKIAKEAKISPGTIYLYFKNKDELLE' A
#
# COMPACT_ATOMS: atom_id res chain seq x y z
N MET A 1 -7.43 10.92 -19.53
CA MET A 1 -7.69 10.68 -18.09
C MET A 1 -6.38 10.79 -17.31
N HIS A 2 -6.42 11.39 -16.17
CA HIS A 2 -5.24 11.59 -15.35
C HIS A 2 -5.38 10.85 -14.03
N GLN A 3 -4.25 10.55 -13.42
CA GLN A 3 -4.23 9.90 -12.13
C GLN A 3 -4.41 10.91 -11.03
N SER A 4 -5.15 10.54 -10.00
CA SER A 4 -5.40 11.38 -8.85
C SER A 4 -4.84 10.71 -7.61
N GLU A 5 -4.85 11.45 -6.49
CA GLU A 5 -4.47 10.88 -5.21
C GLU A 5 -5.37 9.70 -4.85
N THR A 6 -6.65 9.79 -5.22
CA THR A 6 -7.60 8.71 -4.96
C THR A 6 -7.16 7.44 -5.67
N ASP A 7 -6.73 7.54 -6.95
CA ASP A 7 -6.27 6.38 -7.69
C ASP A 7 -5.07 5.73 -7.02
N MET A 8 -4.12 6.54 -6.55
CA MET A 8 -2.94 6.02 -5.89
C MET A 8 -3.31 5.32 -4.57
N ILE A 9 -4.19 5.92 -3.80
CA ILE A 9 -4.63 5.33 -2.54
C ILE A 9 -5.34 4.01 -2.80
N GLU A 10 -6.16 3.93 -3.83
CA GLU A 10 -6.84 2.69 -4.17
C GLU A 10 -5.85 1.60 -4.57
N ARG A 11 -4.81 1.95 -5.30
CA ARG A 11 -3.76 0.98 -5.66
C ARG A 11 -3.08 0.44 -4.42
N ILE A 12 -2.79 1.31 -3.47
CA ILE A 12 -2.15 0.91 -2.22
C ILE A 12 -3.06 -0.03 -1.43
N PHE A 13 -4.34 0.30 -1.31
CA PHE A 13 -5.29 -0.54 -0.60
C PHE A 13 -5.49 -1.89 -1.27
N THR A 14 -5.55 -1.91 -2.60
CA THR A 14 -5.69 -3.17 -3.34
C THR A 14 -4.48 -4.06 -3.08
N ALA A 15 -3.28 -3.49 -3.17
CA ALA A 15 -2.06 -4.25 -2.90
C ALA A 15 -2.02 -4.76 -1.46
N THR A 16 -2.47 -3.93 -0.52
CA THR A 16 -2.52 -4.32 0.88
C THR A 16 -3.45 -5.51 1.08
N ASN A 17 -4.65 -5.45 0.50
CA ASN A 17 -5.61 -6.54 0.61
C ASN A 17 -5.09 -7.83 -0.01
N ASP A 18 -4.46 -7.73 -1.18
CA ASP A 18 -3.89 -8.89 -1.84
C ASP A 18 -2.82 -9.55 -0.99
N LEU A 19 -1.95 -8.75 -0.38
CA LEU A 19 -0.89 -9.28 0.47
C LEU A 19 -1.44 -9.88 1.75
N MET A 20 -2.48 -9.27 2.32
CA MET A 20 -3.10 -9.83 3.51
C MET A 20 -3.67 -11.21 3.25
N ALA A 21 -4.18 -11.44 2.05
CA ALA A 21 -4.72 -12.73 1.66
C ALA A 21 -3.63 -13.76 1.42
N THR A 22 -2.43 -13.33 1.01
CA THR A 22 -1.36 -14.27 0.66
C THR A 22 -0.35 -14.49 1.77
N VAL A 23 0.14 -13.43 2.41
CA VAL A 23 1.19 -13.57 3.43
C VAL A 23 0.69 -13.32 4.86
N GLY A 24 -0.49 -12.75 5.00
CA GLY A 24 -1.06 -12.49 6.31
C GLY A 24 -0.55 -11.19 6.92
N LEU A 25 -1.34 -10.69 7.88
CA LEU A 25 -1.04 -9.41 8.51
C LEU A 25 0.33 -9.36 9.20
N PRO A 26 0.75 -10.39 9.95
CA PRO A 26 2.04 -10.31 10.63
C PRO A 26 3.24 -10.17 9.69
N ASN A 27 3.09 -10.57 8.44
CA ASN A 27 4.18 -10.52 7.46
C ASN A 27 4.06 -9.32 6.52
N LEU A 28 3.08 -8.47 6.74
CA LEU A 28 2.84 -7.32 5.90
C LEU A 28 3.85 -6.22 6.21
N SER A 29 4.35 -5.52 5.18
CA SER A 29 5.25 -4.41 5.36
C SER A 29 5.03 -3.39 4.26
N ILE A 30 5.44 -2.14 4.53
CA ILE A 30 5.32 -1.07 3.54
C ILE A 30 6.10 -1.42 2.28
N HIS A 31 7.29 -2.02 2.43
CA HIS A 31 8.09 -2.40 1.27
C HIS A 31 7.40 -3.44 0.40
N LYS A 32 6.75 -4.41 1.03
CA LYS A 32 6.02 -5.43 0.29
C LYS A 32 4.82 -4.83 -0.41
N ILE A 33 4.12 -3.92 0.26
CA ILE A 33 2.96 -3.25 -0.33
C ILE A 33 3.40 -2.42 -1.54
N ALA A 34 4.51 -1.70 -1.42
CA ALA A 34 5.01 -0.90 -2.53
C ALA A 34 5.35 -1.76 -3.73
N LYS A 35 6.00 -2.90 -3.48
CA LYS A 35 6.36 -3.82 -4.56
C LYS A 35 5.12 -4.37 -5.25
N GLU A 36 4.13 -4.75 -4.47
CA GLU A 36 2.88 -5.27 -5.01
C GLU A 36 2.13 -4.21 -5.81
N ALA A 37 2.12 -2.98 -5.32
CA ALA A 37 1.44 -1.87 -6.00
C ALA A 37 2.27 -1.30 -7.15
N LYS A 38 3.53 -1.74 -7.29
CA LYS A 38 4.45 -1.29 -8.35
C LYS A 38 4.77 0.20 -8.22
N ILE A 39 5.00 0.62 -6.98
CA ILE A 39 5.41 1.99 -6.66
C ILE A 39 6.55 1.93 -5.67
N SER A 40 7.21 3.08 -5.43
CA SER A 40 8.28 3.11 -4.45
C SER A 40 7.73 3.23 -3.03
N PRO A 41 8.45 2.70 -2.03
CA PRO A 41 8.02 2.89 -0.64
C PRO A 41 7.86 4.35 -0.26
N GLY A 42 8.68 5.23 -0.81
CA GLY A 42 8.56 6.65 -0.55
C GLY A 42 7.22 7.23 -0.97
N THR A 43 6.65 6.69 -2.05
CA THR A 43 5.33 7.12 -2.49
C THR A 43 4.28 6.79 -1.45
N ILE A 44 4.37 5.59 -0.84
CA ILE A 44 3.42 5.22 0.20
C ILE A 44 3.54 6.14 1.41
N TYR A 45 4.77 6.50 1.79
CA TYR A 45 4.99 7.37 2.94
C TYR A 45 4.47 8.79 2.73
N LEU A 46 4.19 9.18 1.49
CA LEU A 46 3.54 10.46 1.23
C LEU A 46 2.07 10.45 1.68
N TYR A 47 1.45 9.27 1.72
CA TYR A 47 0.04 9.13 2.08
C TYR A 47 -0.16 8.54 3.47
N PHE A 48 0.75 7.67 3.90
CA PHE A 48 0.62 6.96 5.18
C PHE A 48 1.97 6.97 5.88
N LYS A 49 1.99 7.41 7.13
CA LYS A 49 3.24 7.54 7.87
C LYS A 49 3.85 6.20 8.23
N ASN A 50 2.99 5.21 8.48
CA ASN A 50 3.45 3.88 8.86
C ASN A 50 2.38 2.86 8.52
N LYS A 51 2.71 1.58 8.78
CA LYS A 51 1.79 0.49 8.46
C LYS A 51 0.50 0.58 9.25
N ASP A 52 0.57 0.98 10.50
CA ASP A 52 -0.62 1.08 11.34
C ASP A 52 -1.61 2.08 10.77
N GLU A 53 -1.12 3.21 10.29
CA GLU A 53 -1.97 4.23 9.69
C GLU A 53 -2.65 3.71 8.43
N LEU A 54 -1.91 2.93 7.64
CA LEU A 54 -2.46 2.33 6.42
C LEU A 54 -3.58 1.34 6.72
N LEU A 55 -3.47 0.61 7.82
CA LEU A 55 -4.38 -0.47 8.15
C LEU A 55 -5.61 -0.04 8.96
N GLU A 56 -5.69 1.22 9.35
CA GLU A 56 -6.86 1.70 10.06
C GLU A 56 -8.09 1.90 9.14
#